data_feffb7e4e0cafa002277121b66752f31
#
_entry.id   feffb7e4e0cafa002277121b66752f31
#
_cell.length_a   1.000
_cell.length_b   1.000
_cell.length_c   1.000
_cell.angle_alpha   90.00
_cell.angle_beta   90.00
_cell.angle_gamma   90.00
#
_symmetry.space_group_name_H-M   'P 1'
#
loop_
_entity.id
_entity.type
_entity.pdbx_description
1 polymer ?
#
loop_
_entity_poly.entity_id
_entity_poly.type
_entity_poly.pdbx_seq_one_letter_code
_entity_poly.pdbx_strand_id
1 'polypeptide(L)'
;MNTGVIWFRNALRLNDNRVLVECLNSTNSQTILPLYILDKSDLEQNNNENRIKFLYESLIDLDANFKAKFGSNLIVLNGKSRDIFRKLLDSDLLDLSEIFTDYSNKPDDIENENNLKSILAENVSVKLHLISKVNSLTNVQEVVSQENFKPPKTMKDMEKLFSNLYPKDEDGFYSIDEPLDIPENSKPIYDNSSEIIKDYLFDAKKELS
;
A
#
# COMPACT_ATOMS: atom_id res chain seq x y z
N MET A 1 16.95 -15.05 1.96
CA MET A 1 17.03 -13.57 2.00
C MET A 1 15.68 -13.05 2.42
N ASN A 2 15.64 -12.35 3.56
CA ASN A 2 14.40 -11.80 4.09
C ASN A 2 13.77 -10.79 3.13
N THR A 3 12.52 -11.00 2.79
CA THR A 3 11.79 -10.17 1.82
C THR A 3 10.70 -9.36 2.50
N GLY A 4 10.68 -8.05 2.25
CA GLY A 4 9.59 -7.16 2.61
C GLY A 4 8.62 -6.99 1.44
N VAL A 5 7.34 -7.22 1.66
CA VAL A 5 6.29 -6.96 0.66
C VAL A 5 5.82 -5.53 0.78
N ILE A 6 5.78 -4.81 -0.35
CA ILE A 6 5.02 -3.55 -0.48
C ILE A 6 3.69 -3.91 -1.12
N TRP A 7 2.64 -3.96 -0.32
CA TRP A 7 1.30 -4.23 -0.82
C TRP A 7 0.61 -2.92 -1.19
N PHE A 8 0.65 -2.58 -2.47
CA PHE A 8 -0.06 -1.42 -3.03
C PHE A 8 -1.56 -1.67 -3.04
N ARG A 9 -2.34 -0.69 -2.56
CA ARG A 9 -3.81 -0.70 -2.57
C ARG A 9 -4.36 0.61 -3.14
N ASN A 10 -4.25 1.68 -2.37
CA ASN A 10 -4.88 2.97 -2.70
C ASN A 10 -3.90 4.01 -3.28
N ALA A 11 -2.61 3.92 -2.95
CA ALA A 11 -1.58 4.85 -3.40
C ALA A 11 -0.72 4.23 -4.52
N LEU A 12 -1.21 4.29 -5.76
CA LEU A 12 -0.50 3.74 -6.93
C LEU A 12 0.52 4.74 -7.48
N ARG A 13 1.52 5.09 -6.67
CA ARG A 13 2.58 6.03 -7.03
C ARG A 13 3.89 5.68 -6.34
N LEU A 14 5.02 6.11 -6.92
CA LEU A 14 6.34 6.01 -6.28
C LEU A 14 6.67 7.24 -5.45
N ASN A 15 6.44 8.43 -6.03
CA ASN A 15 6.78 9.69 -5.39
C ASN A 15 5.90 9.95 -4.18
N ASP A 16 6.48 10.46 -3.10
CA ASP A 16 5.80 10.75 -1.85
C ASP A 16 4.96 9.57 -1.36
N ASN A 17 5.52 8.36 -1.45
CA ASN A 17 4.88 7.15 -0.98
C ASN A 17 5.53 6.64 0.31
N ARG A 18 4.94 6.97 1.43
CA ARG A 18 5.43 6.60 2.76
C ARG A 18 5.55 5.07 2.94
N VAL A 19 4.66 4.27 2.34
CA VAL A 19 4.73 2.80 2.39
C VAL A 19 6.03 2.30 1.75
N LEU A 20 6.35 2.84 0.57
CA LEU A 20 7.58 2.51 -0.14
C LEU A 20 8.82 2.91 0.66
N VAL A 21 8.84 4.14 1.17
CA VAL A 21 9.98 4.67 1.95
C VAL A 21 10.22 3.87 3.22
N GLU A 22 9.17 3.56 3.98
CA GLU A 22 9.26 2.74 5.21
C GLU A 22 9.80 1.32 4.93
N CYS A 23 9.32 0.69 3.85
CA CYS A 23 9.82 -0.62 3.45
C CYS A 23 11.29 -0.57 3.03
N LEU A 24 11.70 0.44 2.26
CA LEU A 24 13.09 0.61 1.84
C LEU A 24 14.03 0.88 3.03
N ASN A 25 13.57 1.59 4.03
CA ASN A 25 14.35 1.92 5.23
C ASN A 25 14.35 0.79 6.28
N SER A 26 13.48 -0.22 6.19
CA SER A 26 13.47 -1.32 7.14
C SER A 26 14.79 -2.10 7.12
N THR A 27 15.31 -2.45 8.29
CA THR A 27 16.53 -3.25 8.43
C THR A 27 16.26 -4.76 8.43
N ASN A 28 15.00 -5.17 8.59
CA ASN A 28 14.62 -6.58 8.69
C ASN A 28 14.44 -7.26 7.33
N SER A 29 14.23 -6.49 6.26
CA SER A 29 14.11 -7.01 4.89
C SER A 29 15.32 -6.59 4.04
N GLN A 30 15.87 -7.55 3.30
CA GLN A 30 17.03 -7.35 2.41
C GLN A 30 16.60 -7.14 0.95
N THR A 31 15.46 -7.71 0.58
CA THR A 31 14.82 -7.57 -0.73
C THR A 31 13.42 -7.03 -0.57
N ILE A 32 12.84 -6.48 -1.63
CA ILE A 32 11.45 -6.01 -1.64
C ILE A 32 10.65 -6.70 -2.74
N LEU A 33 9.38 -6.94 -2.47
CA LEU A 33 8.41 -7.48 -3.41
C LEU A 33 7.29 -6.44 -3.60
N PRO A 34 7.30 -5.64 -4.68
CA PRO A 34 6.22 -4.72 -4.99
C PRO A 34 5.02 -5.50 -5.54
N LEU A 35 3.92 -5.50 -4.80
CA LEU A 35 2.76 -6.33 -5.04
C LEU A 35 1.48 -5.48 -5.15
N TYR A 36 0.67 -5.74 -6.16
CA TYR A 36 -0.72 -5.34 -6.23
C TYR A 36 -1.61 -6.59 -6.38
N ILE A 37 -2.66 -6.67 -5.59
CA ILE A 37 -3.62 -7.78 -5.66
C ILE A 37 -4.93 -7.24 -6.24
N LEU A 38 -5.33 -7.80 -7.37
CA LEU A 38 -6.56 -7.49 -8.06
C LEU A 38 -7.61 -8.55 -7.72
N ASP A 39 -8.62 -8.17 -6.93
CA ASP A 39 -9.79 -9.02 -6.74
C ASP A 39 -10.84 -8.70 -7.80
N LYS A 40 -11.05 -9.63 -8.75
CA LYS A 40 -12.03 -9.44 -9.82
C LYS A 40 -13.47 -9.34 -9.29
N SER A 41 -13.77 -9.94 -8.13
CA SER A 41 -15.09 -9.82 -7.52
C SER A 41 -15.41 -8.38 -7.12
N ASP A 42 -14.42 -7.61 -6.69
CA ASP A 42 -14.57 -6.19 -6.36
C ASP A 42 -14.81 -5.35 -7.62
N LEU A 43 -14.20 -5.73 -8.75
CA LEU A 43 -14.41 -5.07 -10.04
C LEU A 43 -15.81 -5.32 -10.59
N GLU A 44 -16.34 -6.54 -10.47
CA GLU A 44 -17.68 -6.91 -10.95
C GLU A 44 -18.78 -6.20 -10.14
N GLN A 45 -18.60 -6.01 -8.85
CA GLN A 45 -19.53 -5.24 -8.02
C GLN A 45 -19.56 -3.76 -8.35
N ASN A 46 -18.45 -3.19 -8.81
CA ASN A 46 -18.29 -1.78 -9.13
C ASN A 46 -18.44 -1.46 -10.62
N ASN A 47 -18.98 -2.25 -11.41
CA ASN A 47 -19.30 -2.31 -12.86
C ASN A 47 -19.17 -0.98 -13.68
N ASN A 48 -18.14 -0.17 -13.39
CA ASN A 48 -17.85 1.07 -14.11
C ASN A 48 -16.60 0.87 -14.98
N GLU A 49 -16.79 0.68 -16.26
CA GLU A 49 -15.72 0.45 -17.25
C GLU A 49 -14.61 1.52 -17.18
N ASN A 50 -14.98 2.79 -17.04
CA ASN A 50 -14.00 3.88 -16.96
C ASN A 50 -13.10 3.74 -15.72
N ARG A 51 -13.66 3.30 -14.59
CA ARG A 51 -12.91 3.10 -13.35
C ARG A 51 -11.96 1.91 -13.46
N ILE A 52 -12.42 0.83 -14.09
CA ILE A 52 -11.59 -0.35 -14.34
C ILE A 52 -10.44 0.00 -15.29
N LYS A 53 -10.76 0.69 -16.39
CA LYS A 53 -9.76 1.18 -17.34
C LYS A 53 -8.71 2.06 -16.66
N PHE A 54 -9.15 3.04 -15.87
CA PHE A 54 -8.25 3.91 -15.12
C PHE A 54 -7.34 3.13 -14.16
N LEU A 55 -7.88 2.11 -13.47
CA LEU A 55 -7.07 1.24 -12.60
C LEU A 55 -5.97 0.52 -13.40
N TYR A 56 -6.32 -0.08 -14.54
CA TYR A 56 -5.33 -0.79 -15.36
C TYR A 56 -4.27 0.15 -15.93
N GLU A 57 -4.66 1.33 -16.40
CA GLU A 57 -3.72 2.37 -16.85
C GLU A 57 -2.79 2.81 -15.70
N SER A 58 -3.31 2.96 -14.49
CA SER A 58 -2.51 3.31 -13.31
C SER A 58 -1.51 2.20 -12.91
N LEU A 59 -1.89 0.93 -13.04
CA LEU A 59 -0.99 -0.19 -12.79
C LEU A 59 0.12 -0.28 -13.85
N ILE A 60 -0.20 -0.01 -15.11
CA ILE A 60 0.78 0.02 -16.20
C ILE A 60 1.78 1.16 -15.99
N ASP A 61 1.31 2.34 -15.59
CA ASP A 61 2.16 3.49 -15.30
C ASP A 61 3.06 3.22 -14.08
N LEU A 62 2.50 2.66 -13.01
CA LEU A 62 3.28 2.28 -11.83
C LEU A 62 4.36 1.23 -12.16
N ASP A 63 4.04 0.22 -12.97
CA ASP A 63 4.99 -0.79 -13.45
C ASP A 63 6.13 -0.14 -14.25
N ALA A 64 5.80 0.76 -15.18
CA ALA A 64 6.80 1.48 -15.97
C ALA A 64 7.75 2.33 -15.09
N ASN A 65 7.18 3.01 -14.08
CA ASN A 65 7.95 3.80 -13.13
C ASN A 65 8.84 2.92 -12.23
N PHE A 66 8.34 1.76 -11.77
CA PHE A 66 9.14 0.77 -11.05
C PHE A 66 10.31 0.28 -11.89
N LYS A 67 10.05 -0.08 -13.14
CA LYS A 67 11.08 -0.54 -14.06
C LYS A 67 12.15 0.51 -14.33
N ALA A 68 11.73 1.77 -14.50
CA ALA A 68 12.66 2.88 -14.72
C ALA A 68 13.54 3.17 -13.49
N LYS A 69 12.98 3.09 -12.27
CA LYS A 69 13.67 3.44 -11.03
C LYS A 69 14.50 2.29 -10.45
N PHE A 70 13.98 1.06 -10.50
CA PHE A 70 14.54 -0.11 -9.81
C PHE A 70 15.02 -1.22 -10.74
N GLY A 71 14.78 -1.10 -12.05
CA GLY A 71 15.17 -2.13 -13.04
C GLY A 71 14.30 -3.41 -13.00
N SER A 72 13.19 -3.41 -12.26
CA SER A 72 12.30 -4.55 -12.11
C SER A 72 10.83 -4.13 -12.16
N ASN A 73 9.92 -5.09 -12.24
CA ASN A 73 8.51 -4.85 -12.49
C ASN A 73 7.67 -4.85 -11.19
N LEU A 74 6.53 -4.16 -11.23
CA LEU A 74 5.44 -4.38 -10.27
C LEU A 74 4.83 -5.75 -10.53
N ILE A 75 4.59 -6.51 -9.47
CA ILE A 75 3.88 -7.79 -9.56
C ILE A 75 2.39 -7.54 -9.34
N VAL A 76 1.59 -7.85 -10.34
CA VAL A 76 0.13 -7.79 -10.23
C VAL A 76 -0.40 -9.21 -10.22
N LEU A 77 -1.11 -9.56 -9.14
CA LEU A 77 -1.71 -10.87 -8.94
C LEU A 77 -3.24 -10.77 -8.95
N ASN A 78 -3.90 -11.75 -9.56
CA ASN A 78 -5.35 -11.85 -9.59
C ASN A 78 -5.84 -12.87 -8.57
N GLY A 79 -6.70 -12.45 -7.65
CA GLY A 79 -7.30 -13.32 -6.65
C GLY A 79 -7.58 -12.59 -5.34
N LYS A 80 -8.12 -13.33 -4.37
CA LYS A 80 -8.37 -12.78 -3.04
C LYS A 80 -7.05 -12.60 -2.27
N SER A 81 -6.90 -11.47 -1.61
CA SER A 81 -5.70 -11.15 -0.83
C SER A 81 -5.36 -12.25 0.18
N ARG A 82 -6.37 -12.82 0.84
CA ARG A 82 -6.21 -13.93 1.78
C ARG A 82 -5.50 -15.14 1.17
N ASP A 83 -5.93 -15.56 -0.01
CA ASP A 83 -5.42 -16.79 -0.64
C ASP A 83 -4.01 -16.57 -1.18
N ILE A 84 -3.76 -15.38 -1.73
CA ILE A 84 -2.44 -14.98 -2.21
C ILE A 84 -1.44 -14.91 -1.07
N PHE A 85 -1.75 -14.21 0.03
CA PHE A 85 -0.83 -14.12 1.17
C PHE A 85 -0.59 -15.47 1.82
N ARG A 86 -1.60 -16.35 1.91
CA ARG A 86 -1.39 -17.72 2.41
C ARG A 86 -0.38 -18.47 1.54
N LYS A 87 -0.51 -18.41 0.21
CA LYS A 87 0.46 -19.02 -0.70
C LYS A 87 1.87 -18.44 -0.57
N LEU A 88 1.99 -17.13 -0.42
CA LEU A 88 3.30 -16.49 -0.23
C LEU A 88 3.96 -16.91 1.09
N LEU A 89 3.17 -17.07 2.15
CA LEU A 89 3.64 -17.49 3.47
C LEU A 89 4.01 -18.98 3.54
N ASP A 90 3.24 -19.83 2.83
CA ASP A 90 3.45 -21.29 2.80
C ASP A 90 4.59 -21.70 1.86
N SER A 91 5.20 -20.73 1.15
CA SER A 91 6.22 -21.05 0.16
C SER A 91 7.63 -21.09 0.75
N ASP A 92 8.33 -22.19 0.54
CA ASP A 92 9.75 -22.32 0.87
C ASP A 92 10.68 -21.46 0.00
N LEU A 93 10.17 -20.88 -1.09
CA LEU A 93 10.95 -20.08 -2.03
C LEU A 93 11.05 -18.59 -1.63
N LEU A 94 10.16 -18.12 -0.75
CA LEU A 94 10.08 -16.74 -0.31
C LEU A 94 10.21 -16.64 1.21
N ASP A 95 11.31 -16.10 1.68
CA ASP A 95 11.54 -15.80 3.09
C ASP A 95 10.87 -14.46 3.43
N LEU A 96 9.55 -14.47 3.63
CA LEU A 96 8.75 -13.29 3.92
C LEU A 96 8.96 -12.86 5.37
N SER A 97 9.40 -11.62 5.58
CA SER A 97 9.67 -11.07 6.92
C SER A 97 8.72 -9.95 7.32
N GLU A 98 8.30 -9.12 6.37
CA GLU A 98 7.48 -7.94 6.64
C GLU A 98 6.51 -7.67 5.49
N ILE A 99 5.35 -7.10 5.83
CA ILE A 99 4.36 -6.61 4.87
C ILE A 99 4.07 -5.15 5.21
N PHE A 100 4.24 -4.28 4.24
CA PHE A 100 3.96 -2.84 4.35
C PHE A 100 2.78 -2.48 3.45
N THR A 101 1.78 -1.80 4.00
CA THR A 101 0.63 -1.31 3.23
C THR A 101 0.09 -0.01 3.84
N ASP A 102 -0.69 0.74 3.07
CA ASP A 102 -1.35 1.94 3.55
C ASP A 102 -2.47 1.60 4.53
N TYR A 103 -2.60 2.40 5.58
CA TYR A 103 -3.77 2.35 6.44
C TYR A 103 -4.99 2.88 5.69
N SER A 104 -6.10 2.17 5.77
CA SER A 104 -7.35 2.55 5.12
C SER A 104 -8.54 2.47 6.08
N ASN A 105 -9.52 3.38 5.87
CA ASN A 105 -10.80 3.37 6.58
C ASN A 105 -11.93 2.72 5.77
N LYS A 106 -11.63 2.19 4.57
CA LYS A 106 -12.63 1.52 3.74
C LYS A 106 -12.99 0.17 4.36
N PRO A 107 -14.27 -0.19 4.45
CA PRO A 107 -14.70 -1.47 5.04
C PRO A 107 -14.00 -2.69 4.42
N ASP A 108 -13.90 -2.74 3.09
CA ASP A 108 -13.27 -3.85 2.36
C ASP A 108 -11.78 -3.97 2.67
N ASP A 109 -11.07 -2.83 2.77
CA ASP A 109 -9.66 -2.80 3.16
C ASP A 109 -9.47 -3.29 4.60
N ILE A 110 -10.36 -2.89 5.53
CA ILE A 110 -10.34 -3.34 6.93
C ILE A 110 -10.60 -4.85 7.02
N GLU A 111 -11.54 -5.38 6.23
CA GLU A 111 -11.81 -6.82 6.16
C GLU A 111 -10.57 -7.58 5.65
N ASN A 112 -9.95 -7.12 4.58
CA ASN A 112 -8.72 -7.69 4.03
C ASN A 112 -7.58 -7.65 5.05
N GLU A 113 -7.42 -6.55 5.80
CA GLU A 113 -6.43 -6.44 6.88
C GLU A 113 -6.69 -7.43 8.01
N ASN A 114 -7.94 -7.61 8.44
CA ASN A 114 -8.30 -8.55 9.49
C ASN A 114 -8.08 -10.00 9.05
N ASN A 115 -8.39 -10.32 7.79
CA ASN A 115 -8.09 -11.61 7.20
C ASN A 115 -6.57 -11.88 7.19
N LEU A 116 -5.77 -10.89 6.78
CA LEU A 116 -4.31 -11.01 6.80
C LEU A 116 -3.77 -11.16 8.23
N LYS A 117 -4.22 -10.35 9.18
CA LYS A 117 -3.83 -10.47 10.59
C LYS A 117 -4.12 -11.87 11.16
N SER A 118 -5.25 -12.47 10.78
CA SER A 118 -5.60 -13.84 11.21
C SER A 118 -4.62 -14.89 10.68
N ILE A 119 -4.19 -14.76 9.42
CA ILE A 119 -3.18 -15.65 8.82
C ILE A 119 -1.81 -15.44 9.49
N LEU A 120 -1.42 -14.19 9.73
CA LEU A 120 -0.14 -13.86 10.35
C LEU A 120 -0.07 -14.28 11.83
N ALA A 121 -1.21 -14.40 12.51
CA ALA A 121 -1.24 -14.95 13.89
C ALA A 121 -0.79 -16.41 13.95
N GLU A 122 -0.93 -17.17 12.86
CA GLU A 122 -0.39 -18.52 12.70
C GLU A 122 1.11 -18.52 12.35
N ASN A 123 1.63 -17.39 11.83
CA ASN A 123 3.02 -17.18 11.37
C ASN A 123 3.67 -16.00 12.11
N VAL A 124 4.13 -16.23 13.34
CA VAL A 124 4.64 -15.20 14.27
C VAL A 124 5.88 -14.45 13.75
N SER A 125 6.55 -14.96 12.73
CA SER A 125 7.79 -14.37 12.18
C SER A 125 7.56 -13.16 11.25
N VAL A 126 6.35 -13.00 10.70
CA VAL A 126 6.05 -11.95 9.71
C VAL A 126 5.31 -10.78 10.36
N LYS A 127 5.81 -9.56 10.16
CA LYS A 127 5.22 -8.34 10.72
C LYS A 127 4.39 -7.60 9.68
N LEU A 128 3.20 -7.13 10.08
CA LEU A 128 2.36 -6.24 9.27
C LEU A 128 2.51 -4.79 9.74
N HIS A 129 2.90 -3.91 8.83
CA HIS A 129 3.01 -2.47 9.03
C HIS A 129 1.88 -1.75 8.28
N LEU A 130 0.98 -1.11 9.03
CA LEU A 130 -0.09 -0.25 8.49
C LEU A 130 0.39 1.20 8.57
N ILE A 131 0.70 1.78 7.41
CA ILE A 131 1.34 3.09 7.33
C ILE A 131 0.28 4.18 7.18
N SER A 132 0.27 5.10 8.13
CA SER A 132 -0.60 6.29 8.11
C SER A 132 -0.03 7.41 7.23
N LYS A 133 -0.83 8.45 6.98
CA LYS A 133 -0.45 9.63 6.17
C LYS A 133 0.01 9.30 4.74
N VAL A 134 -0.50 8.24 4.13
CA VAL A 134 -0.21 7.90 2.73
C VAL A 134 -1.17 8.61 1.78
N ASN A 135 -2.47 8.57 2.09
CA ASN A 135 -3.54 9.17 1.29
C ASN A 135 -4.23 10.35 1.99
N SER A 136 -3.70 10.78 3.12
CA SER A 136 -4.18 11.92 3.88
C SER A 136 -3.01 12.66 4.52
N LEU A 137 -3.11 13.98 4.65
CA LEU A 137 -2.13 14.80 5.34
C LEU A 137 -2.06 14.51 6.85
N THR A 138 -3.11 13.91 7.39
CA THR A 138 -3.30 13.70 8.82
C THR A 138 -3.27 12.21 9.16
N ASN A 139 -2.70 11.84 10.30
CA ASN A 139 -2.93 10.53 10.88
C ASN A 139 -4.35 10.48 11.46
N VAL A 140 -5.29 10.00 10.65
CA VAL A 140 -6.72 9.96 11.03
C VAL A 140 -6.94 9.11 12.29
N GLN A 141 -6.21 8.01 12.48
CA GLN A 141 -6.31 7.18 13.67
C GLN A 141 -5.96 7.95 14.94
N GLU A 142 -4.86 8.69 14.91
CA GLU A 142 -4.41 9.50 16.03
C GLU A 142 -5.42 10.59 16.38
N VAL A 143 -6.02 11.21 15.36
CA VAL A 143 -7.03 12.26 15.55
C VAL A 143 -8.30 11.70 16.17
N VAL A 144 -8.83 10.58 15.66
CA VAL A 144 -10.10 10.01 16.15
C VAL A 144 -9.96 9.28 17.48
N SER A 145 -8.75 8.87 17.86
CA SER A 145 -8.47 8.22 19.14
C SER A 145 -8.31 9.18 20.31
N GLN A 146 -8.29 10.49 20.07
CA GLN A 146 -8.22 11.48 21.14
C GLN A 146 -9.45 11.39 22.04
N GLU A 147 -9.25 11.43 23.37
CA GLU A 147 -10.28 11.21 24.39
C GLU A 147 -11.53 12.11 24.23
N ASN A 148 -11.34 13.32 23.69
CA ASN A 148 -12.44 14.29 23.50
C ASN A 148 -12.77 14.53 22.02
N PHE A 149 -12.39 13.61 21.12
CA PHE A 149 -12.66 13.77 19.69
C PHE A 149 -14.17 13.86 19.43
N LYS A 150 -14.56 14.88 18.68
CA LYS A 150 -15.90 15.03 18.13
C LYS A 150 -15.80 15.22 16.63
N PRO A 151 -16.51 14.40 15.83
CA PRO A 151 -16.52 14.59 14.38
C PRO A 151 -16.96 16.02 14.01
N PRO A 152 -16.18 16.74 13.18
CA PRO A 152 -16.54 18.07 12.72
C PRO A 152 -17.84 18.01 11.90
N LYS A 153 -18.79 18.89 12.21
CA LYS A 153 -20.08 18.96 11.51
C LYS A 153 -20.15 20.08 10.49
N THR A 154 -19.27 21.07 10.62
CA THR A 154 -19.22 22.26 9.75
C THR A 154 -17.78 22.49 9.27
N MET A 155 -17.64 23.29 8.19
CA MET A 155 -16.32 23.73 7.73
C MET A 155 -15.54 24.46 8.82
N LYS A 156 -16.23 25.26 9.65
CA LYS A 156 -15.61 25.98 10.77
C LYS A 156 -15.07 25.03 11.85
N ASP A 157 -15.80 23.92 12.12
CA ASP A 157 -15.29 22.89 13.05
C ASP A 157 -14.07 22.17 12.46
N MET A 158 -14.09 21.92 11.16
CA MET A 158 -12.95 21.33 10.45
C MET A 158 -11.74 22.27 10.49
N GLU A 159 -11.92 23.54 10.19
CA GLU A 159 -10.85 24.55 10.25
C GLU A 159 -10.24 24.63 11.66
N LYS A 160 -11.07 24.62 12.69
CA LYS A 160 -10.62 24.60 14.08
C LYS A 160 -9.81 23.34 14.41
N LEU A 161 -10.27 22.16 13.94
CA LEU A 161 -9.56 20.90 14.10
C LEU A 161 -8.18 20.95 13.44
N PHE A 162 -8.12 21.40 12.19
CA PHE A 162 -6.86 21.56 11.46
C PHE A 162 -5.91 22.58 12.11
N SER A 163 -6.42 23.71 12.57
CA SER A 163 -5.59 24.72 13.25
C SER A 163 -5.00 24.23 14.57
N ASN A 164 -5.64 23.26 15.23
CA ASN A 164 -5.10 22.62 16.42
C ASN A 164 -4.02 21.58 16.11
N LEU A 165 -4.10 20.93 14.95
CA LEU A 165 -3.18 19.88 14.53
C LEU A 165 -1.95 20.43 13.79
N TYR A 166 -2.15 21.50 13.02
CA TYR A 166 -1.14 22.08 12.16
C TYR A 166 -1.08 23.60 12.45
N PRO A 167 -0.02 24.09 13.09
CA PRO A 167 0.16 25.52 13.26
C PRO A 167 0.29 26.18 11.89
N LYS A 168 -0.29 27.37 11.75
CA LYS A 168 -0.07 28.23 10.59
C LYS A 168 1.28 28.93 10.72
N ASP A 169 1.95 29.08 9.59
CA ASP A 169 3.13 29.91 9.48
C ASP A 169 2.78 31.41 9.57
N GLU A 170 3.80 32.28 9.44
CA GLU A 170 3.64 33.76 9.51
C GLU A 170 2.76 34.29 8.37
N ASP A 171 2.71 33.60 7.23
CA ASP A 171 1.90 33.92 6.05
C ASP A 171 0.47 33.35 6.13
N GLY A 172 0.15 32.60 7.18
CA GLY A 172 -1.17 32.03 7.44
C GLY A 172 -1.44 30.68 6.75
N PHE A 173 -0.43 30.04 6.19
CA PHE A 173 -0.53 28.70 5.61
C PHE A 173 -0.28 27.62 6.66
N TYR A 174 -0.93 26.47 6.49
CA TYR A 174 -0.66 25.32 7.34
C TYR A 174 0.68 24.68 6.99
N SER A 175 1.52 24.44 8.00
CA SER A 175 2.73 23.65 7.84
C SER A 175 2.36 22.20 7.63
N ILE A 176 2.76 21.62 6.51
CA ILE A 176 2.61 20.22 6.17
C ILE A 176 3.98 19.57 6.00
N ASP A 177 4.04 18.25 6.20
CA ASP A 177 5.29 17.51 5.97
C ASP A 177 5.75 17.70 4.51
N GLU A 178 7.06 17.82 4.29
CA GLU A 178 7.61 17.82 2.94
C GLU A 178 7.41 16.47 2.26
N PRO A 179 7.29 16.45 0.91
CA PRO A 179 7.23 15.20 0.16
C PRO A 179 8.43 14.30 0.46
N LEU A 180 8.17 13.00 0.56
CA LEU A 180 9.21 12.01 0.86
C LEU A 180 9.96 11.61 -0.40
N ASP A 181 11.29 11.71 -0.35
CA ASP A 181 12.16 11.19 -1.39
C ASP A 181 12.39 9.68 -1.23
N ILE A 182 12.54 9.01 -2.37
CA ILE A 182 12.92 7.59 -2.41
C ILE A 182 14.40 7.50 -2.03
N PRO A 183 14.78 6.68 -1.02
CA PRO A 183 16.17 6.50 -0.63
C PRO A 183 17.07 6.09 -1.82
N GLU A 184 18.27 6.66 -1.90
CA GLU A 184 19.21 6.37 -2.98
C GLU A 184 19.69 4.90 -2.98
N ASN A 185 19.90 4.32 -1.80
CA ASN A 185 20.32 2.93 -1.62
C ASN A 185 19.09 2.00 -1.58
N SER A 186 18.47 1.81 -2.73
CA SER A 186 17.31 0.94 -2.88
C SER A 186 17.70 -0.52 -2.71
N LYS A 187 16.88 -1.28 -1.99
CA LYS A 187 17.01 -2.73 -1.88
C LYS A 187 16.75 -3.39 -3.24
N PRO A 188 17.40 -4.53 -3.55
CA PRO A 188 17.09 -5.29 -4.74
C PRO A 188 15.63 -5.77 -4.69
N ILE A 189 15.00 -5.78 -5.86
CA ILE A 189 13.64 -6.28 -6.02
C ILE A 189 13.68 -7.80 -6.15
N TYR A 190 12.75 -8.47 -5.47
CA TYR A 190 12.56 -9.91 -5.61
C TYR A 190 12.16 -10.24 -7.05
N ASP A 191 12.85 -11.17 -7.68
CA ASP A 191 12.57 -11.60 -9.05
C ASP A 191 11.24 -12.36 -9.10
N ASN A 192 10.34 -11.94 -10.00
CA ASN A 192 9.03 -12.52 -10.19
C ASN A 192 9.02 -13.83 -10.99
N SER A 193 10.19 -14.36 -11.36
CA SER A 193 10.33 -15.65 -12.06
C SER A 193 9.91 -16.86 -11.21
N SER A 194 9.60 -16.62 -9.93
CA SER A 194 9.18 -17.64 -8.97
C SER A 194 7.92 -18.38 -9.41
N GLU A 195 7.96 -19.72 -9.34
CA GLU A 195 6.82 -20.58 -9.64
C GLU A 195 5.60 -20.37 -8.74
N ILE A 196 5.80 -19.80 -7.55
CA ILE A 196 4.75 -19.57 -6.54
C ILE A 196 3.59 -18.73 -7.08
N ILE A 197 3.91 -17.71 -7.88
CA ILE A 197 2.95 -16.67 -8.27
C ILE A 197 2.53 -16.75 -9.75
N LYS A 198 3.08 -17.66 -10.54
CA LYS A 198 2.79 -17.77 -11.99
C LYS A 198 1.30 -17.90 -12.28
N ASP A 199 0.58 -18.73 -11.50
CA ASP A 199 -0.84 -19.01 -11.71
C ASP A 199 -1.75 -17.81 -11.42
N TYR A 200 -1.23 -16.81 -10.71
CA TYR A 200 -1.97 -15.60 -10.30
C TYR A 200 -1.54 -14.35 -11.04
N LEU A 201 -0.49 -14.43 -11.90
CA LEU A 201 -0.02 -13.27 -12.64
C LEU A 201 -1.12 -12.66 -13.51
N PHE A 202 -1.28 -11.35 -13.42
CA PHE A 202 -2.24 -10.58 -14.17
C PHE A 202 -1.51 -9.59 -15.08
N ASP A 203 -1.91 -9.55 -16.35
CA ASP A 203 -1.35 -8.63 -17.35
C ASP A 203 -2.38 -7.58 -17.72
N ALA A 204 -2.29 -6.40 -17.09
CA ALA A 204 -3.19 -5.28 -17.34
C ALA A 204 -3.16 -4.79 -18.82
N LYS A 205 -2.04 -4.98 -19.53
CA LYS A 205 -1.93 -4.58 -20.94
C LYS A 205 -2.78 -5.45 -21.85
N LYS A 206 -2.90 -6.75 -21.56
CA LYS A 206 -3.76 -7.66 -22.31
C LYS A 206 -5.24 -7.39 -22.10
N GLU A 207 -5.63 -6.94 -20.93
CA GLU A 207 -7.04 -6.64 -20.63
C GLU A 207 -7.50 -5.31 -21.27
N LEU A 208 -6.56 -4.43 -21.68
CA LEU A 208 -6.85 -3.16 -22.36
C LEU A 208 -6.77 -3.27 -23.90
N SER A 209 -6.26 -4.39 -24.44
CA SER A 209 -6.12 -4.62 -25.89
C SER A 209 -7.39 -5.23 -26.47
#